data_b67d6a94629d0eb6e20423630419dbdf
#
_entry.id   b67d6a94629d0eb6e20423630419dbdf
#
_cell.length_a   1.000
_cell.length_b   1.000
_cell.length_c   1.000
_cell.angle_alpha   90.00
_cell.angle_beta   90.00
_cell.angle_gamma   90.00
#
_symmetry.space_group_name_H-M   'P 1'
#
loop_
_entity.id
_entity.type
_entity.pdbx_description
1 polymer ?
#
loop_
_entity_poly.entity_id
_entity_poly.type
_entity_poly.pdbx_seq_one_letter_code
_entity_poly.pdbx_strand_id
1 'polypeptide(L)'
;VYKRQTLYISVDPYMRGRMTNADSYVQPFKKGEPFNGHIVAKVIQSNAKDYNEGDIVVGMLPWKKINTVSTEHIDKVPSTDVPLDLYLSVLGMPGQTAYHGLLDIGQPKEGETVVVSAASGAVGSVVGQIAKIKGCRVVGIAGGDKKVNYLTKELDFDAGVDYKKDDFAQTLADAVPDGIDVYYENVGGEIGDEVFKHLNTHARIPVCGAISSYNHPEEDIGPRIQGTLIKKQAMMRGFLVAEFADDFKNASEQLAKWVQEGKIKTQVSVEEGFDKVPQAFRNLLTGDNFGKQVIKVSDV
;
A
#
# COMPACT_ATOMS: atom_id res chain seq x y z
N VAL A 1 -21.98 22.86 6.46
CA VAL A 1 -20.80 22.80 7.36
C VAL A 1 -21.01 21.65 8.31
N TYR A 2 -20.08 20.72 8.31
CA TYR A 2 -20.20 19.46 9.08
C TYR A 2 -19.02 19.33 10.02
N LYS A 3 -19.29 19.00 11.29
CA LYS A 3 -18.25 18.64 12.25
C LYS A 3 -18.10 17.13 12.30
N ARG A 4 -16.87 16.64 12.24
CA ARG A 4 -16.51 15.22 12.32
C ARG A 4 -15.40 15.04 13.31
N GLN A 5 -15.59 14.07 14.18
CA GLN A 5 -14.56 13.59 15.10
C GLN A 5 -13.70 12.56 14.37
N THR A 6 -12.41 12.82 14.29
CA THR A 6 -11.44 11.87 13.73
C THR A 6 -11.33 10.64 14.62
N LEU A 7 -11.55 9.45 14.03
CA LEU A 7 -11.36 8.16 14.69
C LEU A 7 -9.98 7.59 14.37
N TYR A 8 -9.66 7.50 13.08
CA TYR A 8 -8.39 6.95 12.62
C TYR A 8 -7.75 7.85 11.56
N ILE A 9 -6.43 7.93 11.60
CA ILE A 9 -5.60 8.62 10.58
C ILE A 9 -4.70 7.60 9.91
N SER A 10 -4.66 7.64 8.58
CA SER A 10 -3.68 6.90 7.76
C SER A 10 -2.37 7.67 7.69
N VAL A 11 -1.25 6.98 7.89
CA VAL A 11 0.07 7.46 7.49
C VAL A 11 0.58 6.63 6.32
N ASP A 12 1.06 7.30 5.27
CA ASP A 12 1.39 6.67 4.00
C ASP A 12 2.74 7.18 3.45
N PRO A 13 3.57 6.31 2.83
CA PRO A 13 4.92 6.68 2.40
C PRO A 13 4.97 7.86 1.42
N TYR A 14 4.00 7.98 0.50
CA TYR A 14 3.95 9.07 -0.51
C TYR A 14 3.94 10.47 0.12
N MET A 15 3.48 10.58 1.37
CA MET A 15 3.44 11.85 2.10
C MET A 15 4.84 12.43 2.31
N ARG A 16 5.90 11.60 2.28
CA ARG A 16 7.29 12.08 2.40
C ARG A 16 7.67 13.01 1.25
N GLY A 17 7.30 12.67 0.03
CA GLY A 17 7.51 13.51 -1.16
C GLY A 17 6.80 14.88 -1.05
N ARG A 18 5.65 14.92 -0.39
CA ARG A 18 4.91 16.18 -0.16
C ARG A 18 5.55 17.12 0.87
N MET A 19 6.55 16.67 1.61
CA MET A 19 7.31 17.49 2.58
C MET A 19 8.46 18.24 1.92
N THR A 20 8.65 18.10 0.61
CA THR A 20 9.65 18.81 -0.18
C THR A 20 8.97 19.69 -1.22
N ASN A 21 9.72 20.64 -1.80
CA ASN A 21 9.24 21.44 -2.92
C ASN A 21 9.64 20.85 -4.29
N ALA A 22 10.03 19.56 -4.31
CA ALA A 22 10.31 18.86 -5.55
C ALA A 22 9.04 18.71 -6.40
N ASP A 23 9.22 18.59 -7.71
CA ASP A 23 8.13 18.31 -8.64
C ASP A 23 7.46 16.97 -8.27
N SER A 24 6.15 16.96 -8.19
CA SER A 24 5.37 15.82 -7.73
C SER A 24 3.96 15.82 -8.31
N TYR A 25 3.38 14.63 -8.45
CA TYR A 25 1.97 14.45 -8.87
C TYR A 25 0.95 14.93 -7.84
N VAL A 26 1.38 15.33 -6.65
CA VAL A 26 0.54 15.81 -5.54
C VAL A 26 1.12 17.10 -4.98
N GLN A 27 0.27 18.07 -4.65
CA GLN A 27 0.69 19.35 -4.09
C GLN A 27 1.48 19.17 -2.78
N PRO A 28 2.59 19.89 -2.60
CA PRO A 28 3.37 19.84 -1.37
C PRO A 28 2.55 20.32 -0.16
N PHE A 29 2.91 19.84 1.02
CA PHE A 29 2.39 20.39 2.26
C PHE A 29 2.93 21.81 2.48
N LYS A 30 2.07 22.69 2.94
CA LYS A 30 2.44 24.08 3.23
C LYS A 30 2.77 24.25 4.72
N LYS A 31 3.87 24.94 5.00
CA LYS A 31 4.25 25.28 6.37
C LYS A 31 3.17 26.13 7.05
N GLY A 32 2.74 25.72 8.23
CA GLY A 32 1.68 26.39 8.99
C GLY A 32 0.27 25.89 8.70
N GLU A 33 0.10 25.00 7.71
CA GLU A 33 -1.17 24.31 7.43
C GLU A 33 -1.15 22.88 7.97
N PRO A 34 -2.29 22.29 8.37
CA PRO A 34 -2.37 20.89 8.73
C PRO A 34 -2.05 20.02 7.53
N PHE A 35 -1.33 18.92 7.74
CA PHE A 35 -1.23 17.87 6.74
C PHE A 35 -2.62 17.28 6.46
N ASN A 36 -2.82 16.71 5.30
CA ASN A 36 -4.01 15.97 4.95
C ASN A 36 -3.67 14.54 4.52
N GLY A 37 -4.61 13.65 4.74
CA GLY A 37 -4.48 12.23 4.41
C GLY A 37 -5.82 11.55 4.59
N HIS A 38 -5.89 10.26 4.30
CA HIS A 38 -7.10 9.50 4.51
C HIS A 38 -7.40 9.37 6.01
N ILE A 39 -8.63 9.64 6.36
CA ILE A 39 -9.15 9.64 7.74
C ILE A 39 -10.47 8.92 7.76
N VAL A 40 -10.68 8.07 8.77
CA VAL A 40 -12.01 7.61 9.17
C VAL A 40 -12.50 8.51 10.30
N ALA A 41 -13.72 9.00 10.20
CA ALA A 41 -14.30 9.93 11.16
C ALA A 41 -15.78 9.64 11.42
N LYS A 42 -16.28 10.08 12.58
CA LYS A 42 -17.69 10.05 12.96
C LYS A 42 -18.31 11.44 12.76
N VAL A 43 -19.43 11.52 12.11
CA VAL A 43 -20.22 12.75 11.98
C VAL A 43 -20.80 13.10 13.35
N ILE A 44 -20.43 14.26 13.88
CA ILE A 44 -20.94 14.77 15.17
C ILE A 44 -21.90 15.96 15.03
N GLN A 45 -22.00 16.53 13.85
CA GLN A 45 -22.99 17.54 13.48
C GLN A 45 -23.14 17.56 11.97
N SER A 46 -24.36 17.54 11.45
CA SER A 46 -24.66 17.60 10.01
C SER A 46 -25.83 18.53 9.70
N ASN A 47 -25.68 19.27 8.59
CA ASN A 47 -26.78 20.03 7.96
C ASN A 47 -27.12 19.49 6.57
N ALA A 48 -26.52 18.34 6.13
CA ALA A 48 -26.84 17.70 4.86
C ALA A 48 -27.92 16.66 5.03
N LYS A 49 -28.74 16.52 4.00
CA LYS A 49 -29.85 15.53 3.99
C LYS A 49 -29.33 14.08 4.01
N ASP A 50 -28.15 13.86 3.40
CA ASP A 50 -27.63 12.50 3.18
C ASP A 50 -26.66 12.02 4.28
N TYR A 51 -26.37 12.86 5.30
CA TYR A 51 -25.48 12.54 6.41
C TYR A 51 -26.11 12.84 7.75
N ASN A 52 -26.15 11.85 8.63
CA ASN A 52 -26.70 11.97 9.98
C ASN A 52 -25.57 12.00 11.04
N GLU A 53 -25.87 12.53 12.21
CA GLU A 53 -25.01 12.36 13.38
C GLU A 53 -24.86 10.87 13.70
N GLY A 54 -23.64 10.44 13.97
CA GLY A 54 -23.30 9.04 14.17
C GLY A 54 -22.79 8.32 12.91
N ASP A 55 -23.05 8.82 11.71
CA ASP A 55 -22.53 8.21 10.48
C ASP A 55 -21.00 8.14 10.51
N ILE A 56 -20.46 7.02 10.07
CA ILE A 56 -19.03 6.84 9.86
C ILE A 56 -18.69 7.16 8.41
N VAL A 57 -17.65 7.96 8.23
CA VAL A 57 -17.22 8.46 6.93
C VAL A 57 -15.71 8.30 6.74
N VAL A 58 -15.28 8.20 5.50
CA VAL A 58 -13.88 8.18 5.09
C VAL A 58 -13.64 9.29 4.07
N GLY A 59 -12.46 9.89 4.08
CA GLY A 59 -12.08 10.92 3.10
C GLY A 59 -10.68 11.44 3.29
N MET A 60 -10.23 12.22 2.30
CA MET A 60 -8.95 12.94 2.32
C MET A 60 -9.13 14.24 3.12
N LEU A 61 -8.81 14.21 4.41
CA LEU A 61 -9.11 15.27 5.35
C LEU A 61 -7.84 15.81 6.03
N PRO A 62 -7.87 17.09 6.54
CA PRO A 62 -6.81 17.61 7.38
C PRO A 62 -6.60 16.78 8.65
N TRP A 63 -5.36 16.57 9.05
CA TRP A 63 -5.02 15.90 10.30
C TRP A 63 -5.37 16.80 11.50
N LYS A 64 -6.58 16.65 11.97
CA LYS A 64 -7.16 17.36 13.12
C LYS A 64 -8.05 16.41 13.91
N LYS A 65 -8.19 16.64 15.21
CA LYS A 65 -9.13 15.90 16.07
C LYS A 65 -10.58 16.09 15.64
N ILE A 66 -10.91 17.31 15.19
CA ILE A 66 -12.24 17.67 14.67
C ILE A 66 -12.05 18.37 13.33
N ASN A 67 -12.75 17.90 12.32
CA ASN A 67 -12.78 18.47 10.98
C ASN A 67 -14.13 19.09 10.67
N THR A 68 -14.10 20.23 9.97
CA THR A 68 -15.27 20.89 9.41
C THR A 68 -15.05 20.96 7.91
N VAL A 69 -15.81 20.18 7.13
CA VAL A 69 -15.60 20.05 5.68
C VAL A 69 -16.91 19.88 4.91
N SER A 70 -16.88 20.08 3.59
CA SER A 70 -17.97 19.76 2.66
C SER A 70 -18.17 18.25 2.54
N THR A 71 -19.36 17.83 2.10
CA THR A 71 -19.69 16.44 1.77
C THR A 71 -18.93 15.92 0.56
N GLU A 72 -18.46 16.79 -0.33
CA GLU A 72 -17.70 16.45 -1.54
C GLU A 72 -16.36 15.73 -1.25
N HIS A 73 -15.86 15.84 -0.02
CA HIS A 73 -14.56 15.28 0.39
C HIS A 73 -14.68 14.01 1.23
N ILE A 74 -15.89 13.44 1.33
CA ILE A 74 -16.14 12.28 2.19
C ILE A 74 -17.16 11.35 1.58
N ASP A 75 -16.98 10.07 1.89
CA ASP A 75 -17.94 9.01 1.59
C ASP A 75 -18.36 8.31 2.88
N LYS A 76 -19.62 7.85 2.94
CA LYS A 76 -20.03 6.95 4.01
C LYS A 76 -19.35 5.60 3.84
N VAL A 77 -18.88 5.02 4.95
CA VAL A 77 -18.42 3.63 4.89
C VAL A 77 -19.62 2.70 4.60
N PRO A 78 -19.44 1.68 3.75
CA PRO A 78 -20.54 0.77 3.37
C PRO A 78 -21.07 -0.06 4.54
N SER A 79 -20.25 -0.38 5.52
CA SER A 79 -20.61 -1.16 6.71
C SER A 79 -19.74 -0.78 7.90
N THR A 80 -20.30 -0.90 9.10
CA THR A 80 -19.59 -0.80 10.38
C THR A 80 -19.40 -2.17 11.04
N ASP A 81 -19.76 -3.26 10.37
CA ASP A 81 -19.62 -4.64 10.87
C ASP A 81 -18.18 -5.18 10.73
N VAL A 82 -17.32 -4.41 10.06
CA VAL A 82 -15.88 -4.69 9.94
C VAL A 82 -15.08 -3.64 10.72
N PRO A 83 -13.85 -3.97 11.17
CA PRO A 83 -12.97 -2.98 11.80
C PRO A 83 -12.79 -1.75 10.91
N LEU A 84 -12.98 -0.55 11.47
CA LEU A 84 -13.01 0.71 10.71
C LEU A 84 -11.65 1.10 10.10
N ASP A 85 -10.56 0.63 10.67
CA ASP A 85 -9.19 0.81 10.15
C ASP A 85 -8.98 0.09 8.81
N LEU A 86 -9.82 -0.91 8.46
CA LEU A 86 -9.77 -1.57 7.15
C LEU A 86 -10.11 -0.60 6.00
N TYR A 87 -10.87 0.46 6.25
CA TYR A 87 -11.13 1.52 5.26
C TYR A 87 -9.93 2.43 5.00
N LEU A 88 -8.86 2.29 5.79
CA LEU A 88 -7.55 2.92 5.55
C LEU A 88 -6.50 1.91 5.05
N SER A 89 -6.88 0.65 4.89
CA SER A 89 -6.01 -0.45 4.44
C SER A 89 -6.62 -1.18 3.23
N VAL A 90 -7.02 -2.45 3.39
CA VAL A 90 -7.50 -3.29 2.28
C VAL A 90 -8.79 -2.78 1.62
N LEU A 91 -9.68 -2.12 2.35
CA LEU A 91 -10.91 -1.53 1.81
C LEU A 91 -10.75 -0.05 1.39
N GLY A 92 -9.54 0.48 1.47
CA GLY A 92 -9.19 1.85 1.10
C GLY A 92 -8.15 1.91 -0.01
N MET A 93 -7.43 3.04 -0.06
CA MET A 93 -6.43 3.31 -1.09
C MET A 93 -5.37 2.19 -1.24
N PRO A 94 -4.80 1.60 -0.18
CA PRO A 94 -3.82 0.53 -0.35
C PRO A 94 -4.39 -0.72 -1.04
N GLY A 95 -5.62 -1.12 -0.70
CA GLY A 95 -6.29 -2.23 -1.37
C GLY A 95 -6.59 -1.95 -2.83
N GLN A 96 -7.11 -0.76 -3.15
CA GLN A 96 -7.31 -0.31 -4.53
C GLN A 96 -6.00 -0.32 -5.33
N THR A 97 -4.93 0.17 -4.72
CA THR A 97 -3.60 0.18 -5.35
C THR A 97 -3.10 -1.23 -5.65
N ALA A 98 -3.28 -2.15 -4.70
CA ALA A 98 -2.91 -3.54 -4.87
C ALA A 98 -3.73 -4.23 -5.98
N TYR A 99 -5.04 -4.01 -5.97
CA TYR A 99 -5.99 -4.60 -6.91
C TYR A 99 -5.67 -4.18 -8.35
N HIS A 100 -5.68 -2.89 -8.62
CA HIS A 100 -5.49 -2.36 -9.97
C HIS A 100 -4.05 -2.53 -10.46
N GLY A 101 -3.05 -2.27 -9.62
CA GLY A 101 -1.65 -2.46 -10.02
C GLY A 101 -1.36 -3.91 -10.40
N LEU A 102 -1.92 -4.88 -9.68
CA LEU A 102 -1.71 -6.28 -10.00
C LEU A 102 -2.58 -6.76 -11.17
N LEU A 103 -3.90 -6.49 -11.14
CA LEU A 103 -4.83 -7.09 -12.08
C LEU A 103 -4.90 -6.37 -13.43
N ASP A 104 -4.79 -5.03 -13.45
CA ASP A 104 -4.90 -4.27 -14.70
C ASP A 104 -3.53 -4.06 -15.38
N ILE A 105 -2.44 -3.96 -14.59
CA ILE A 105 -1.09 -3.76 -15.13
C ILE A 105 -0.28 -5.05 -15.10
N GLY A 106 -0.18 -5.72 -13.95
CA GLY A 106 0.56 -6.96 -13.79
C GLY A 106 -0.05 -8.14 -14.54
N GLN A 107 -1.37 -8.20 -14.60
CA GLN A 107 -2.16 -9.22 -15.32
C GLN A 107 -1.63 -10.65 -15.09
N PRO A 108 -1.51 -11.10 -13.82
CA PRO A 108 -0.92 -12.39 -13.52
C PRO A 108 -1.82 -13.53 -14.02
N LYS A 109 -1.19 -14.58 -14.52
CA LYS A 109 -1.86 -15.80 -14.98
C LYS A 109 -1.58 -16.96 -14.03
N GLU A 110 -2.49 -17.90 -13.97
CA GLU A 110 -2.30 -19.13 -13.18
C GLU A 110 -0.97 -19.80 -13.52
N GLY A 111 -0.23 -20.20 -12.49
CA GLY A 111 1.08 -20.84 -12.59
C GLY A 111 2.26 -19.88 -12.76
N GLU A 112 2.04 -18.59 -13.03
CA GLU A 112 3.12 -17.60 -13.10
C GLU A 112 3.72 -17.29 -11.72
N THR A 113 4.97 -16.84 -11.71
CA THR A 113 5.67 -16.39 -10.50
C THR A 113 5.50 -14.88 -10.32
N VAL A 114 4.91 -14.49 -9.20
CA VAL A 114 4.74 -13.11 -8.77
C VAL A 114 5.70 -12.80 -7.62
N VAL A 115 6.58 -11.83 -7.81
CA VAL A 115 7.45 -11.28 -6.74
C VAL A 115 6.90 -9.94 -6.28
N VAL A 116 6.90 -9.72 -4.97
CA VAL A 116 6.38 -8.49 -4.36
C VAL A 116 7.44 -7.92 -3.41
N SER A 117 7.89 -6.69 -3.64
CA SER A 117 8.73 -5.96 -2.69
C SER A 117 7.89 -5.26 -1.62
N ALA A 118 8.45 -5.02 -0.41
CA ALA A 118 7.72 -4.59 0.78
C ALA A 118 6.46 -5.45 1.04
N ALA A 119 6.59 -6.76 0.88
CA ALA A 119 5.49 -7.71 0.83
C ALA A 119 4.65 -7.80 2.12
N SER A 120 5.20 -7.43 3.27
CA SER A 120 4.46 -7.37 4.54
C SER A 120 3.74 -6.04 4.78
N GLY A 121 3.85 -5.08 3.86
CA GLY A 121 3.25 -3.74 3.96
C GLY A 121 1.77 -3.71 3.54
N ALA A 122 1.16 -2.53 3.64
CA ALA A 122 -0.26 -2.32 3.38
C ALA A 122 -0.71 -2.71 1.96
N VAL A 123 0.12 -2.44 0.95
CA VAL A 123 -0.13 -2.80 -0.45
C VAL A 123 0.40 -4.20 -0.73
N GLY A 124 1.67 -4.47 -0.41
CA GLY A 124 2.35 -5.71 -0.79
C GLY A 124 1.68 -6.98 -0.24
N SER A 125 1.16 -6.94 1.00
CA SER A 125 0.45 -8.09 1.59
C SER A 125 -0.85 -8.42 0.86
N VAL A 126 -1.56 -7.41 0.36
CA VAL A 126 -2.78 -7.61 -0.43
C VAL A 126 -2.44 -8.12 -1.82
N VAL A 127 -1.42 -7.54 -2.48
CA VAL A 127 -0.94 -7.99 -3.80
C VAL A 127 -0.65 -9.48 -3.81
N GLY A 128 0.18 -9.95 -2.87
CA GLY A 128 0.55 -11.37 -2.86
C GLY A 128 -0.62 -12.30 -2.61
N GLN A 129 -1.56 -11.92 -1.73
CA GLN A 129 -2.76 -12.70 -1.49
C GLN A 129 -3.71 -12.71 -2.71
N ILE A 130 -3.86 -11.61 -3.43
CA ILE A 130 -4.60 -11.60 -4.70
C ILE A 130 -3.90 -12.51 -5.72
N ALA A 131 -2.57 -12.48 -5.81
CA ALA A 131 -1.81 -13.38 -6.68
C ALA A 131 -2.02 -14.86 -6.31
N LYS A 132 -2.08 -15.20 -5.01
CA LYS A 132 -2.44 -16.56 -4.55
C LYS A 132 -3.86 -16.93 -4.98
N ILE A 133 -4.85 -16.03 -4.84
CA ILE A 133 -6.23 -16.26 -5.32
C ILE A 133 -6.26 -16.52 -6.84
N LYS A 134 -5.32 -15.93 -7.60
CA LYS A 134 -5.19 -16.13 -9.06
C LYS A 134 -4.40 -17.40 -9.43
N GLY A 135 -3.96 -18.21 -8.45
CA GLY A 135 -3.24 -19.44 -8.70
C GLY A 135 -1.76 -19.25 -9.03
N CYS A 136 -1.17 -18.12 -8.66
CA CYS A 136 0.25 -17.85 -8.89
C CYS A 136 1.13 -18.42 -7.78
N ARG A 137 2.39 -18.69 -8.13
CA ARG A 137 3.48 -18.81 -7.17
C ARG A 137 3.84 -17.41 -6.67
N VAL A 138 3.92 -17.20 -5.35
CA VAL A 138 4.16 -15.87 -4.76
C VAL A 138 5.41 -15.89 -3.90
N VAL A 139 6.33 -14.98 -4.20
CA VAL A 139 7.55 -14.72 -3.41
C VAL A 139 7.50 -13.32 -2.86
N GLY A 140 7.57 -13.17 -1.55
CA GLY A 140 7.54 -11.89 -0.88
C GLY A 140 8.90 -11.46 -0.35
N ILE A 141 9.33 -10.23 -0.65
CA ILE A 141 10.55 -9.63 -0.11
C ILE A 141 10.18 -8.70 1.05
N ALA A 142 10.76 -8.95 2.22
CA ALA A 142 10.53 -8.15 3.43
C ALA A 142 11.80 -8.11 4.30
N GLY A 143 11.85 -7.22 5.29
CA GLY A 143 13.01 -7.10 6.16
C GLY A 143 12.79 -7.73 7.54
N GLY A 144 13.61 -8.73 7.85
CA GLY A 144 13.66 -9.42 9.14
C GLY A 144 12.76 -10.65 9.24
N ASP A 145 13.20 -11.63 10.01
CA ASP A 145 12.58 -12.96 10.12
C ASP A 145 11.08 -12.91 10.51
N LYS A 146 10.68 -11.95 11.35
CA LYS A 146 9.27 -11.80 11.76
C LYS A 146 8.36 -11.54 10.56
N LYS A 147 8.78 -10.61 9.67
CA LYS A 147 8.00 -10.25 8.47
C LYS A 147 8.02 -11.39 7.46
N VAL A 148 9.17 -12.01 7.23
CA VAL A 148 9.30 -13.15 6.33
C VAL A 148 8.45 -14.34 6.79
N ASN A 149 8.49 -14.66 8.08
CA ASN A 149 7.64 -15.72 8.65
C ASN A 149 6.15 -15.42 8.50
N TYR A 150 5.74 -14.15 8.64
CA TYR A 150 4.35 -13.75 8.44
C TYR A 150 3.89 -14.02 7.00
N LEU A 151 4.72 -13.72 6.00
CA LEU A 151 4.39 -13.97 4.60
C LEU A 151 4.07 -15.44 4.34
N THR A 152 4.93 -16.34 4.83
CA THR A 152 4.83 -17.78 4.52
C THR A 152 3.84 -18.52 5.43
N LYS A 153 3.76 -18.16 6.71
CA LYS A 153 2.92 -18.88 7.69
C LYS A 153 1.49 -18.35 7.80
N GLU A 154 1.32 -17.04 7.58
CA GLU A 154 0.00 -16.42 7.74
C GLU A 154 -0.65 -16.05 6.41
N LEU A 155 0.13 -15.57 5.42
CA LEU A 155 -0.38 -15.13 4.13
C LEU A 155 -0.28 -16.19 3.02
N ASP A 156 0.24 -17.37 3.32
CA ASP A 156 0.36 -18.51 2.39
C ASP A 156 1.21 -18.21 1.14
N PHE A 157 2.22 -17.33 1.28
CA PHE A 157 3.20 -17.12 0.22
C PHE A 157 4.11 -18.34 0.10
N ASP A 158 4.49 -18.70 -1.12
CA ASP A 158 5.32 -19.89 -1.39
C ASP A 158 6.76 -19.73 -0.90
N ALA A 159 7.27 -18.48 -0.86
CA ALA A 159 8.55 -18.15 -0.26
C ALA A 159 8.58 -16.71 0.29
N GLY A 160 9.42 -16.50 1.28
CA GLY A 160 9.74 -15.20 1.82
C GLY A 160 11.25 -14.97 1.83
N VAL A 161 11.69 -13.81 1.39
CA VAL A 161 13.10 -13.44 1.26
C VAL A 161 13.41 -12.23 2.12
N ASP A 162 14.43 -12.35 2.98
CA ASP A 162 14.89 -11.25 3.83
C ASP A 162 15.99 -10.44 3.14
N TYR A 163 15.65 -9.23 2.69
CA TYR A 163 16.60 -8.37 2.00
C TYR A 163 17.71 -7.79 2.92
N LYS A 164 17.60 -7.96 4.24
CA LYS A 164 18.59 -7.50 5.22
C LYS A 164 19.73 -8.48 5.44
N LYS A 165 19.65 -9.69 4.86
CA LYS A 165 20.68 -10.72 5.00
C LYS A 165 21.71 -10.63 3.88
N ASP A 166 22.94 -10.97 4.19
CA ASP A 166 24.08 -10.91 3.25
C ASP A 166 23.90 -11.84 2.05
N ASP A 167 23.09 -12.89 2.20
CA ASP A 167 22.80 -13.90 1.16
C ASP A 167 21.52 -13.58 0.37
N PHE A 168 21.01 -12.34 0.43
CA PHE A 168 19.77 -11.91 -0.21
C PHE A 168 19.68 -12.32 -1.69
N ALA A 169 20.75 -12.04 -2.47
CA ALA A 169 20.78 -12.34 -3.90
C ALA A 169 20.64 -13.85 -4.18
N GLN A 170 21.33 -14.69 -3.40
CA GLN A 170 21.25 -16.15 -3.55
C GLN A 170 19.89 -16.67 -3.10
N THR A 171 19.39 -16.20 -1.95
CA THR A 171 18.08 -16.62 -1.44
C THR A 171 16.95 -16.24 -2.40
N LEU A 172 17.04 -15.06 -3.03
CA LEU A 172 16.07 -14.65 -4.06
C LEU A 172 16.15 -15.57 -5.29
N ALA A 173 17.37 -15.85 -5.80
CA ALA A 173 17.55 -16.76 -6.94
C ALA A 173 16.98 -18.16 -6.67
N ASP A 174 17.20 -18.70 -5.47
CA ASP A 174 16.67 -20.01 -5.05
C ASP A 174 15.15 -19.99 -4.90
N ALA A 175 14.56 -18.84 -4.53
CA ALA A 175 13.11 -18.67 -4.38
C ALA A 175 12.38 -18.58 -5.73
N VAL A 176 13.07 -18.18 -6.80
CA VAL A 176 12.49 -17.97 -8.15
C VAL A 176 13.21 -18.82 -9.22
N PRO A 177 13.27 -20.16 -9.07
CA PRO A 177 14.06 -21.03 -9.96
C PRO A 177 13.60 -20.96 -11.43
N ASP A 178 12.32 -20.66 -11.67
CA ASP A 178 11.73 -20.53 -13.00
C ASP A 178 11.65 -19.08 -13.50
N GLY A 179 12.29 -18.16 -12.78
CA GLY A 179 12.27 -16.71 -13.07
C GLY A 179 11.00 -16.01 -12.58
N ILE A 180 10.82 -14.75 -13.00
CA ILE A 180 9.79 -13.85 -12.50
C ILE A 180 8.93 -13.35 -13.67
N ASP A 181 7.62 -13.59 -13.62
CA ASP A 181 6.66 -13.15 -14.63
C ASP A 181 6.02 -11.81 -14.28
N VAL A 182 5.76 -11.56 -12.99
CA VAL A 182 5.27 -10.28 -12.49
C VAL A 182 6.12 -9.82 -11.30
N TYR A 183 6.62 -8.61 -11.37
CA TYR A 183 7.27 -7.96 -10.23
C TYR A 183 6.48 -6.74 -9.79
N TYR A 184 5.80 -6.83 -8.65
CA TYR A 184 5.10 -5.69 -8.06
C TYR A 184 6.08 -4.84 -7.25
N GLU A 185 6.44 -3.69 -7.81
CA GLU A 185 7.52 -2.85 -7.29
C GLU A 185 6.99 -1.76 -6.34
N ASN A 186 7.40 -1.85 -5.07
CA ASN A 186 7.11 -0.86 -4.03
C ASN A 186 8.36 -0.15 -3.50
N VAL A 187 9.57 -0.65 -3.79
CA VAL A 187 10.79 -0.26 -3.08
C VAL A 187 11.82 0.45 -3.94
N GLY A 188 12.12 -0.10 -5.12
CA GLY A 188 13.24 0.37 -5.96
C GLY A 188 14.62 0.03 -5.37
N GLY A 189 15.64 0.80 -5.78
CA GLY A 189 17.01 0.67 -5.31
C GLY A 189 17.60 -0.73 -5.49
N GLU A 190 18.52 -1.12 -4.61
CA GLU A 190 19.26 -2.39 -4.69
C GLU A 190 18.34 -3.63 -4.71
N ILE A 191 17.18 -3.57 -4.07
CA ILE A 191 16.20 -4.67 -4.09
C ILE A 191 15.63 -4.83 -5.50
N GLY A 192 15.18 -3.74 -6.12
CA GLY A 192 14.68 -3.76 -7.50
C GLY A 192 15.76 -4.20 -8.47
N ASP A 193 16.99 -3.70 -8.31
CA ASP A 193 18.13 -4.05 -9.16
C ASP A 193 18.44 -5.55 -9.14
N GLU A 194 18.32 -6.21 -7.97
CA GLU A 194 18.49 -7.66 -7.86
C GLU A 194 17.35 -8.41 -8.53
N VAL A 195 16.09 -8.02 -8.27
CA VAL A 195 14.91 -8.66 -8.87
C VAL A 195 14.95 -8.62 -10.39
N PHE A 196 15.39 -7.51 -10.99
CA PHE A 196 15.47 -7.36 -12.45
C PHE A 196 16.40 -8.37 -13.13
N LYS A 197 17.35 -8.98 -12.43
CA LYS A 197 18.23 -10.02 -12.98
C LYS A 197 17.49 -11.32 -13.28
N HIS A 198 16.37 -11.56 -12.62
CA HIS A 198 15.60 -12.80 -12.66
C HIS A 198 14.33 -12.74 -13.51
N LEU A 199 14.07 -11.63 -14.22
CA LEU A 199 12.86 -11.46 -15.03
C LEU A 199 12.76 -12.48 -16.18
N ASN A 200 11.58 -13.02 -16.37
CA ASN A 200 11.23 -13.81 -17.54
C ASN A 200 11.01 -12.93 -18.79
N THR A 201 10.99 -13.55 -19.97
CA THR A 201 10.54 -12.88 -21.19
C THR A 201 9.07 -12.51 -21.04
N HIS A 202 8.72 -11.28 -21.44
CA HIS A 202 7.38 -10.69 -21.29
C HIS A 202 6.96 -10.43 -19.83
N ALA A 203 7.92 -10.30 -18.91
CA ALA A 203 7.64 -9.90 -17.54
C ALA A 203 6.92 -8.53 -17.49
N ARG A 204 6.06 -8.35 -16.48
CA ARG A 204 5.29 -7.13 -16.25
C ARG A 204 5.66 -6.56 -14.89
N ILE A 205 6.02 -5.27 -14.86
CA ILE A 205 6.48 -4.59 -13.67
C ILE A 205 5.56 -3.39 -13.38
N PRO A 206 4.45 -3.58 -12.63
CA PRO A 206 3.70 -2.45 -12.06
C PRO A 206 4.56 -1.76 -11.00
N VAL A 207 4.88 -0.48 -11.24
CA VAL A 207 5.67 0.36 -10.32
C VAL A 207 4.72 1.21 -9.49
N CYS A 208 4.49 0.76 -8.27
CA CYS A 208 3.63 1.41 -7.28
C CYS A 208 4.39 2.48 -6.48
N GLY A 209 5.67 2.24 -6.21
CA GLY A 209 6.49 3.13 -5.41
C GLY A 209 7.97 2.79 -5.45
N ALA A 210 8.77 3.69 -4.87
CA ALA A 210 10.22 3.55 -4.72
C ALA A 210 10.63 4.05 -3.33
N ILE A 211 10.12 3.38 -2.26
CA ILE A 211 10.27 3.88 -0.88
C ILE A 211 11.73 3.98 -0.43
N SER A 212 12.64 3.22 -1.04
CA SER A 212 14.08 3.30 -0.77
C SER A 212 14.64 4.71 -1.04
N SER A 213 14.12 5.40 -2.06
CA SER A 213 14.58 6.72 -2.46
C SER A 213 13.85 7.89 -1.77
N TYR A 214 12.68 7.66 -1.15
CA TYR A 214 11.84 8.75 -0.62
C TYR A 214 12.51 9.60 0.47
N ASN A 215 13.41 9.04 1.22
CA ASN A 215 14.14 9.75 2.28
C ASN A 215 15.65 9.84 2.01
N HIS A 216 16.09 9.51 0.79
CA HIS A 216 17.49 9.58 0.41
C HIS A 216 17.91 11.04 0.16
N PRO A 217 19.00 11.54 0.77
CA PRO A 217 19.43 12.92 0.58
C PRO A 217 20.16 13.14 -0.75
N GLU A 218 20.64 12.07 -1.38
CA GLU A 218 21.43 12.08 -2.61
C GLU A 218 20.62 11.47 -3.77
N GLU A 219 21.15 11.62 -4.99
CA GLU A 219 20.58 11.02 -6.18
C GLU A 219 20.64 9.48 -6.09
N ASP A 220 19.51 8.82 -6.36
CA ASP A 220 19.42 7.36 -6.39
C ASP A 220 20.06 6.85 -7.69
N ILE A 221 21.24 6.23 -7.56
CA ILE A 221 22.05 5.76 -8.68
C ILE A 221 21.99 4.24 -8.74
N GLY A 222 21.66 3.68 -9.92
CA GLY A 222 21.58 2.24 -10.13
C GLY A 222 21.87 1.82 -11.58
N PRO A 223 21.79 0.52 -11.87
CA PRO A 223 21.94 -0.02 -13.21
C PRO A 223 20.94 0.56 -14.21
N ARG A 224 21.36 0.67 -15.48
CA ARG A 224 20.46 1.07 -16.56
C ARG A 224 19.58 -0.10 -16.97
N ILE A 225 18.27 -0.01 -16.68
CA ILE A 225 17.29 -1.10 -16.87
C ILE A 225 16.92 -1.34 -18.36
N GLN A 226 17.11 -0.35 -19.25
CA GLN A 226 16.66 -0.41 -20.64
C GLN A 226 17.13 -1.66 -21.39
N GLY A 227 18.39 -2.08 -21.16
CA GLY A 227 18.96 -3.28 -21.77
C GLY A 227 18.22 -4.55 -21.33
N THR A 228 17.83 -4.63 -20.07
CA THR A 228 17.05 -5.75 -19.53
C THR A 228 15.64 -5.77 -20.12
N LEU A 229 14.96 -4.62 -20.14
CA LEU A 229 13.61 -4.52 -20.74
C LEU A 229 13.60 -4.96 -22.22
N ILE A 230 14.60 -4.56 -23.01
CA ILE A 230 14.72 -4.97 -24.41
C ILE A 230 14.92 -6.50 -24.52
N LYS A 231 15.92 -7.04 -23.80
CA LYS A 231 16.26 -8.47 -23.85
C LYS A 231 15.10 -9.36 -23.42
N LYS A 232 14.35 -8.92 -22.42
CA LYS A 232 13.22 -9.66 -21.85
C LYS A 232 11.88 -9.28 -22.50
N GLN A 233 11.85 -8.31 -23.42
CA GLN A 233 10.60 -7.78 -23.99
C GLN A 233 9.60 -7.44 -22.89
N ALA A 234 10.12 -6.95 -21.75
CA ALA A 234 9.36 -6.72 -20.53
C ALA A 234 8.70 -5.34 -20.55
N MET A 235 7.56 -5.23 -19.87
CA MET A 235 6.85 -3.97 -19.64
C MET A 235 7.10 -3.48 -18.20
N MET A 236 7.48 -2.21 -18.06
CA MET A 236 7.56 -1.52 -16.78
C MET A 236 6.66 -0.30 -16.82
N ARG A 237 5.68 -0.19 -15.90
CA ARG A 237 4.69 0.89 -15.91
C ARG A 237 4.50 1.46 -14.50
N GLY A 238 4.82 2.75 -14.34
CA GLY A 238 4.37 3.54 -13.19
C GLY A 238 2.89 3.86 -13.29
N PHE A 239 2.20 3.95 -12.15
CA PHE A 239 0.79 4.28 -12.10
C PHE A 239 0.42 5.04 -10.83
N LEU A 240 -0.67 5.78 -10.91
CA LEU A 240 -1.37 6.34 -9.77
C LEU A 240 -2.74 5.69 -9.65
N VAL A 241 -3.11 5.25 -8.46
CA VAL A 241 -4.38 4.54 -8.25
C VAL A 241 -5.60 5.35 -8.71
N ALA A 242 -5.52 6.68 -8.68
CA ALA A 242 -6.58 7.58 -9.14
C ALA A 242 -6.94 7.42 -10.64
N GLU A 243 -6.06 6.85 -11.48
CA GLU A 243 -6.38 6.57 -12.88
C GLU A 243 -7.47 5.49 -13.04
N PHE A 244 -7.71 4.70 -12.00
CA PHE A 244 -8.72 3.62 -11.97
C PHE A 244 -9.99 4.02 -11.20
N ALA A 245 -10.21 5.31 -10.92
CA ALA A 245 -11.31 5.78 -10.07
C ALA A 245 -12.71 5.29 -10.49
N ASP A 246 -12.93 5.13 -11.79
CA ASP A 246 -14.21 4.67 -12.34
C ASP A 246 -14.56 3.22 -11.94
N ASP A 247 -13.55 2.41 -11.57
CA ASP A 247 -13.74 1.00 -11.14
C ASP A 247 -13.61 0.78 -9.63
N PHE A 248 -13.33 1.81 -8.85
CA PHE A 248 -13.12 1.69 -7.40
C PHE A 248 -14.26 0.98 -6.68
N LYS A 249 -15.50 1.18 -7.11
CA LYS A 249 -16.65 0.52 -6.50
C LYS A 249 -16.57 -1.01 -6.66
N ASN A 250 -16.34 -1.49 -7.88
CA ASN A 250 -16.26 -2.92 -8.17
C ASN A 250 -15.06 -3.55 -7.43
N ALA A 251 -13.91 -2.89 -7.44
CA ALA A 251 -12.72 -3.36 -6.72
C ALA A 251 -12.97 -3.41 -5.21
N SER A 252 -13.63 -2.41 -4.61
CA SER A 252 -14.00 -2.41 -3.18
C SER A 252 -14.94 -3.56 -2.83
N GLU A 253 -15.96 -3.81 -3.64
CA GLU A 253 -16.90 -4.91 -3.45
C GLU A 253 -16.18 -6.27 -3.50
N GLN A 254 -15.26 -6.44 -4.46
CA GLN A 254 -14.48 -7.65 -4.60
C GLN A 254 -13.49 -7.85 -3.44
N LEU A 255 -12.80 -6.81 -3.01
CA LEU A 255 -11.90 -6.85 -1.86
C LEU A 255 -12.65 -7.17 -0.57
N ALA A 256 -13.80 -6.52 -0.33
CA ALA A 256 -14.66 -6.80 0.81
C ALA A 256 -15.11 -8.26 0.83
N LYS A 257 -15.51 -8.81 -0.32
CA LYS A 257 -15.86 -10.22 -0.46
C LYS A 257 -14.71 -11.14 -0.10
N TRP A 258 -13.49 -10.88 -0.59
CA TRP A 258 -12.33 -11.72 -0.26
C TRP A 258 -11.94 -11.65 1.22
N VAL A 259 -12.09 -10.48 1.85
CA VAL A 259 -11.90 -10.34 3.31
C VAL A 259 -12.95 -11.14 4.09
N GLN A 260 -14.23 -11.04 3.73
CA GLN A 260 -15.32 -11.79 4.35
C GLN A 260 -15.18 -13.32 4.18
N GLU A 261 -14.69 -13.75 3.03
CA GLU A 261 -14.39 -15.16 2.74
C GLU A 261 -13.11 -15.66 3.43
N GLY A 262 -12.39 -14.80 4.14
CA GLY A 262 -11.10 -15.12 4.77
C GLY A 262 -9.96 -15.37 3.78
N LYS A 263 -10.14 -15.03 2.51
CA LYS A 263 -9.12 -15.17 1.45
C LYS A 263 -8.04 -14.08 1.51
N ILE A 264 -8.38 -12.92 2.08
CA ILE A 264 -7.43 -11.85 2.37
C ILE A 264 -7.43 -11.62 3.86
N LYS A 265 -6.30 -11.89 4.48
CA LYS A 265 -5.99 -11.54 5.87
C LYS A 265 -5.34 -10.15 5.92
N THR A 266 -5.61 -9.41 6.96
CA THR A 266 -5.12 -8.05 7.13
C THR A 266 -4.27 -7.93 8.41
N GLN A 267 -3.22 -7.14 8.33
CA GLN A 267 -2.39 -6.76 9.47
C GLN A 267 -2.33 -5.24 9.54
N VAL A 268 -2.83 -4.70 10.64
CA VAL A 268 -2.82 -3.27 10.91
C VAL A 268 -2.05 -3.02 12.21
N SER A 269 -1.08 -2.11 12.16
CA SER A 269 -0.40 -1.58 13.32
C SER A 269 -1.12 -0.31 13.76
N VAL A 270 -1.77 -0.37 14.92
CA VAL A 270 -2.51 0.75 15.50
C VAL A 270 -1.69 1.36 16.62
N GLU A 271 -1.38 2.65 16.51
CA GLU A 271 -0.86 3.46 17.62
C GLU A 271 -1.98 4.37 18.14
N GLU A 272 -2.08 4.55 19.46
CA GLU A 272 -3.12 5.37 20.09
C GLU A 272 -2.59 6.76 20.44
N GLY A 273 -3.36 7.78 20.10
CA GLY A 273 -3.08 9.18 20.41
C GLY A 273 -2.63 10.00 19.21
N PHE A 274 -3.27 11.16 19.03
CA PHE A 274 -2.96 12.09 17.93
C PHE A 274 -1.50 12.57 17.92
N ASP A 275 -0.86 12.65 19.08
CA ASP A 275 0.55 13.02 19.25
C ASP A 275 1.53 11.99 18.69
N LYS A 276 1.07 10.76 18.43
CA LYS A 276 1.89 9.68 17.87
C LYS A 276 2.09 9.77 16.35
N VAL A 277 1.28 10.55 15.65
CA VAL A 277 1.34 10.67 14.20
C VAL A 277 2.76 10.92 13.66
N PRO A 278 3.58 11.86 14.20
CA PRO A 278 4.93 12.09 13.68
C PRO A 278 5.89 10.90 13.89
N GLN A 279 5.75 10.17 15.00
CA GLN A 279 6.58 8.99 15.25
C GLN A 279 6.19 7.84 14.36
N ALA A 280 4.90 7.55 14.23
CA ALA A 280 4.39 6.51 13.34
C ALA A 280 4.81 6.74 11.89
N PHE A 281 4.81 7.99 11.44
CA PHE A 281 5.29 8.35 10.11
C PHE A 281 6.80 8.06 9.94
N ARG A 282 7.63 8.37 10.95
CA ARG A 282 9.07 8.01 10.92
C ARG A 282 9.27 6.49 10.88
N ASN A 283 8.56 5.76 11.73
CA ASN A 283 8.65 4.29 11.79
C ASN A 283 8.28 3.63 10.45
N LEU A 284 7.38 4.24 9.70
CA LEU A 284 7.02 3.79 8.35
C LEU A 284 8.20 3.86 7.37
N LEU A 285 9.00 4.93 7.44
CA LEU A 285 10.15 5.16 6.55
C LEU A 285 11.39 4.36 6.97
N THR A 286 11.50 3.94 8.22
CA THR A 286 12.57 3.06 8.73
C THR A 286 12.23 1.57 8.62
N GLY A 287 10.98 1.25 8.24
CA GLY A 287 10.52 -0.13 8.15
C GLY A 287 10.25 -0.81 9.50
N ASP A 288 10.03 -0.03 10.56
CA ASP A 288 9.71 -0.57 11.90
C ASP A 288 8.23 -0.94 12.04
N ASN A 289 7.36 -0.44 11.16
CA ASN A 289 5.94 -0.82 11.10
C ASN A 289 5.74 -2.27 10.63
N PHE A 290 4.61 -2.84 11.00
CA PHE A 290 4.18 -4.16 10.55
C PHE A 290 2.77 -4.10 9.97
N GLY A 291 2.62 -4.40 8.68
CA GLY A 291 1.37 -4.18 7.96
C GLY A 291 1.05 -2.71 7.71
N LYS A 292 -0.22 -2.37 7.67
CA LYS A 292 -0.69 -0.98 7.54
C LYS A 292 -0.53 -0.24 8.87
N GLN A 293 0.10 0.94 8.82
CA GLN A 293 0.19 1.83 9.98
C GLN A 293 -0.99 2.81 10.00
N VAL A 294 -1.69 2.87 11.13
CA VAL A 294 -2.75 3.84 11.42
C VAL A 294 -2.62 4.40 12.82
N ILE A 295 -3.21 5.57 13.04
CA ILE A 295 -3.29 6.20 14.35
C ILE A 295 -4.75 6.25 14.79
N LYS A 296 -5.05 5.65 15.92
CA LYS A 296 -6.34 5.79 16.58
C LYS A 296 -6.36 7.09 17.39
N VAL A 297 -7.27 7.99 17.05
CA VAL A 297 -7.35 9.34 17.64
C VAL A 297 -8.42 9.42 18.71
N SER A 298 -9.53 8.71 18.52
CA SER A 298 -10.63 8.63 19.49
C SER A 298 -11.43 7.35 19.30
N ASP A 299 -12.24 7.03 20.30
CA ASP A 299 -13.20 5.92 20.26
C ASP A 299 -14.43 6.29 19.40
N VAL A 300 -15.14 5.27 18.94
CA VAL A 300 -16.34 5.39 18.08
C VAL A 300 -17.52 5.96 18.86
#